data_bed392b79c90e998b069708d19af2711
#
_entry.id   bed392b79c90e998b069708d19af2711
#
_cell.length_a   1.000
_cell.length_b   1.000
_cell.length_c   1.000
_cell.angle_alpha   90.00
_cell.angle_beta   90.00
_cell.angle_gamma   90.00
#
_symmetry.space_group_name_H-M   'P 1'
#
loop_
_entity.id
_entity.type
_entity.pdbx_description
1 polymer ?
#
loop_
_entity_poly.entity_id
_entity_poly.type
_entity_poly.pdbx_seq_one_letter_code
_entity_poly.pdbx_strand_id
1 'polypeptide(L)'
;AQDLVYFFINVITDNEDTFIHAKKKNILYVRDINNIKVDSWCYNYLISNYSTKYKPSEEDKLYSIKDRLIEDTTRRYNGEFYTPTLWVNEAHKEISKVIGSQWKETCIVWDCAWGKGNLTRDYSFSNLICSTLKEEDLLLCERNNKNSLKFQYDFLNDDIENEDISLPKEVELLFQTGKTIVFFINPP
;
A
#
# COMPACT_ATOMS: atom_id res chain seq x y z
N ALA A 1 -5.28 8.89 -23.55
CA ALA A 1 -6.43 8.02 -23.25
C ALA A 1 -6.16 7.15 -22.00
N GLN A 2 -4.98 6.54 -21.90
CA GLN A 2 -4.61 5.70 -20.76
C GLN A 2 -4.58 6.49 -19.44
N ASP A 3 -3.98 7.68 -19.44
CA ASP A 3 -3.91 8.56 -18.27
C ASP A 3 -5.29 8.95 -17.75
N LEU A 4 -6.26 9.13 -18.66
CA LEU A 4 -7.64 9.47 -18.30
C LEU A 4 -8.36 8.30 -17.59
N VAL A 5 -8.13 7.07 -18.05
CA VAL A 5 -8.72 5.88 -17.44
C VAL A 5 -8.04 5.60 -16.08
N TYR A 6 -6.74 5.74 -16.00
CA TYR A 6 -6.00 5.63 -14.75
C TYR A 6 -6.47 6.65 -13.72
N PHE A 7 -6.61 7.91 -14.14
CA PHE A 7 -7.19 8.96 -13.35
C PHE A 7 -8.61 8.61 -12.86
N PHE A 8 -9.47 8.15 -13.77
CA PHE A 8 -10.84 7.78 -13.45
C PHE A 8 -10.90 6.68 -12.38
N ILE A 9 -10.08 5.64 -12.52
CA ILE A 9 -10.02 4.55 -11.54
C ILE A 9 -9.57 5.07 -10.18
N ASN A 10 -8.54 5.92 -10.10
CA ASN A 10 -8.10 6.50 -8.83
C ASN A 10 -9.18 7.32 -8.15
N VAL A 11 -9.92 8.14 -8.92
CA VAL A 11 -11.00 8.98 -8.37
C VAL A 11 -12.14 8.14 -7.79
N ILE A 12 -12.49 7.02 -8.42
CA ILE A 12 -13.63 6.22 -7.99
C ILE A 12 -13.30 5.17 -6.92
N THR A 13 -12.03 4.72 -6.84
CA THR A 13 -11.63 3.67 -5.90
C THR A 13 -10.90 4.18 -4.67
N ASP A 14 -10.15 5.25 -4.81
CA ASP A 14 -9.23 5.69 -3.77
C ASP A 14 -9.05 7.21 -3.76
N ASN A 15 -9.70 7.84 -2.80
CA ASN A 15 -9.59 9.30 -2.63
C ASN A 15 -8.25 9.72 -2.01
N GLU A 16 -7.44 8.80 -1.47
CA GLU A 16 -6.18 9.12 -0.80
C GLU A 16 -5.06 9.43 -1.79
N ASP A 17 -5.10 8.80 -2.97
CA ASP A 17 -4.13 9.05 -4.05
C ASP A 17 -4.50 10.25 -4.95
N THR A 18 -5.65 10.88 -4.71
CA THR A 18 -6.12 12.02 -5.51
C THR A 18 -6.53 13.18 -4.62
N PHE A 19 -6.07 14.36 -4.93
CA PHE A 19 -6.49 15.58 -4.22
C PHE A 19 -6.56 16.78 -5.14
N ILE A 20 -7.48 17.69 -4.84
CA ILE A 20 -7.62 18.96 -5.57
C ILE A 20 -6.64 19.98 -5.00
N HIS A 21 -5.92 20.65 -5.87
CA HIS A 21 -5.05 21.75 -5.46
C HIS A 21 -5.82 22.83 -4.73
N ALA A 22 -5.41 23.19 -3.51
CA ALA A 22 -6.13 24.11 -2.64
C ALA A 22 -6.38 25.51 -3.28
N LYS A 23 -5.43 26.01 -4.09
CA LYS A 23 -5.53 27.31 -4.77
C LYS A 23 -6.03 27.25 -6.20
N LYS A 24 -5.85 26.11 -6.87
CA LYS A 24 -6.22 25.92 -8.28
C LYS A 24 -7.22 24.77 -8.36
N LYS A 25 -8.47 25.05 -8.04
CA LYS A 25 -9.56 24.05 -7.93
C LYS A 25 -9.83 23.22 -9.21
N ASN A 26 -9.22 23.58 -10.33
CA ASN A 26 -9.32 22.84 -11.59
C ASN A 26 -8.09 21.97 -11.87
N ILE A 27 -7.18 21.87 -10.93
CA ILE A 27 -6.02 20.98 -11.02
C ILE A 27 -6.19 19.88 -9.99
N LEU A 28 -6.22 18.67 -10.49
CA LEU A 28 -6.18 17.46 -9.69
C LEU A 28 -4.77 16.90 -9.69
N TYR A 29 -4.30 16.60 -8.51
CA TYR A 29 -3.08 15.82 -8.33
C TYR A 29 -3.49 14.36 -8.18
N VAL A 30 -2.84 13.53 -8.96
CA VAL A 30 -2.89 12.09 -8.80
C VAL A 30 -1.47 11.69 -8.42
N ARG A 31 -1.32 10.92 -7.33
CA ARG A 31 -0.02 10.37 -6.96
C ARG A 31 0.55 9.64 -8.19
N ASP A 32 1.82 9.76 -8.45
CA ASP A 32 2.55 9.14 -9.57
C ASP A 32 2.20 9.65 -10.99
N ILE A 33 1.27 10.59 -11.13
CA ILE A 33 0.98 11.24 -12.41
C ILE A 33 1.05 12.75 -12.24
N ASN A 34 1.80 13.41 -13.12
CA ASN A 34 1.88 14.86 -13.15
C ASN A 34 0.50 15.51 -13.36
N ASN A 35 0.30 16.63 -12.70
CA ASN A 35 -0.87 17.51 -12.71
C ASN A 35 -1.83 17.33 -13.90
N ILE A 36 -3.01 16.74 -13.65
CA ILE A 36 -4.07 16.64 -14.64
C ILE A 36 -5.01 17.85 -14.44
N LYS A 37 -5.18 18.64 -15.50
CA LYS A 37 -6.23 19.66 -15.52
C LYS A 37 -7.57 18.98 -15.69
N VAL A 38 -8.43 19.11 -14.70
CA VAL A 38 -9.78 18.57 -14.71
C VAL A 38 -10.77 19.70 -14.55
N ASP A 39 -11.82 19.67 -15.35
CA ASP A 39 -12.97 20.53 -15.13
C ASP A 39 -13.64 20.16 -13.80
N SER A 40 -13.82 21.13 -12.91
CA SER A 40 -14.38 20.89 -11.58
C SER A 40 -15.81 20.33 -11.63
N TRP A 41 -16.58 20.64 -12.68
CA TRP A 41 -17.89 20.06 -12.89
C TRP A 41 -17.77 18.55 -13.21
N CYS A 42 -16.90 18.19 -14.13
CA CYS A 42 -16.65 16.79 -14.47
C CYS A 42 -16.17 15.99 -13.24
N TYR A 43 -15.25 16.55 -12.46
CA TYR A 43 -14.78 15.93 -11.23
C TYR A 43 -15.91 15.67 -10.24
N ASN A 44 -16.68 16.70 -9.91
CA ASN A 44 -17.82 16.59 -8.99
C ASN A 44 -18.90 15.62 -9.50
N TYR A 45 -19.15 15.61 -10.81
CA TYR A 45 -20.07 14.65 -11.43
C TYR A 45 -19.58 13.21 -11.26
N LEU A 46 -18.29 12.95 -11.48
CA LEU A 46 -17.70 11.62 -11.29
C LEU A 46 -17.80 11.16 -9.84
N ILE A 47 -17.38 12.00 -8.90
CA ILE A 47 -17.45 11.67 -7.46
C ILE A 47 -18.89 11.39 -7.06
N SER A 48 -19.84 12.23 -7.43
CA SER A 48 -21.24 12.11 -7.01
C SER A 48 -21.94 10.86 -7.55
N ASN A 49 -21.52 10.38 -8.73
CA ASN A 49 -22.21 9.28 -9.41
C ASN A 49 -21.49 7.94 -9.30
N TYR A 50 -20.17 7.93 -9.09
CA TYR A 50 -19.34 6.73 -9.18
C TYR A 50 -18.50 6.46 -7.95
N SER A 51 -18.38 7.39 -7.00
CA SER A 51 -17.72 7.15 -5.71
C SER A 51 -18.64 6.31 -4.83
N THR A 52 -18.55 4.99 -4.99
CA THR A 52 -19.29 4.04 -4.19
C THR A 52 -18.33 3.12 -3.46
N LYS A 53 -18.80 2.48 -2.38
CA LYS A 53 -18.04 1.40 -1.77
C LYS A 53 -18.14 0.16 -2.67
N TYR A 54 -17.06 -0.16 -3.35
CA TYR A 54 -16.97 -1.37 -4.15
C TYR A 54 -16.80 -2.60 -3.26
N LYS A 55 -17.23 -3.75 -3.76
CA LYS A 55 -16.89 -5.02 -3.13
C LYS A 55 -15.41 -5.33 -3.38
N PRO A 56 -14.71 -6.04 -2.48
CA PRO A 56 -13.31 -6.36 -2.67
C PRO A 56 -12.97 -6.95 -4.04
N SER A 57 -13.84 -7.81 -4.57
CA SER A 57 -13.65 -8.41 -5.90
C SER A 57 -13.80 -7.42 -7.07
N GLU A 58 -14.52 -6.33 -6.87
CA GLU A 58 -14.70 -5.26 -7.86
C GLU A 58 -13.53 -4.30 -7.79
N GLU A 59 -13.06 -3.97 -6.58
CA GLU A 59 -11.84 -3.22 -6.35
C GLU A 59 -10.63 -3.90 -7.00
N ASP A 60 -10.47 -5.22 -6.81
CA ASP A 60 -9.40 -6.00 -7.44
C ASP A 60 -9.37 -5.88 -8.97
N LYS A 61 -10.55 -5.90 -9.60
CA LYS A 61 -10.64 -5.70 -11.05
C LYS A 61 -10.20 -4.31 -11.46
N LEU A 62 -10.60 -3.30 -10.72
CA LEU A 62 -10.24 -1.91 -10.98
C LEU A 62 -8.74 -1.70 -10.79
N TYR A 63 -8.16 -2.22 -9.72
CA TYR A 63 -6.71 -2.16 -9.46
C TYR A 63 -5.91 -2.94 -10.52
N SER A 64 -6.39 -4.11 -10.96
CA SER A 64 -5.75 -4.85 -12.04
C SER A 64 -5.77 -4.09 -13.37
N ILE A 65 -6.83 -3.33 -13.66
CA ILE A 65 -6.88 -2.45 -14.83
C ILE A 65 -5.90 -1.29 -14.67
N LYS A 66 -5.90 -0.64 -13.49
CA LYS A 66 -4.97 0.44 -13.15
C LYS A 66 -3.52 0.01 -13.38
N ASP A 67 -3.14 -1.17 -12.89
CA ASP A 67 -1.80 -1.70 -13.05
C ASP A 67 -1.37 -1.90 -14.51
N ARG A 68 -2.30 -2.29 -15.37
CA ARG A 68 -2.01 -2.47 -16.81
C ARG A 68 -1.87 -1.14 -17.57
N LEU A 69 -2.35 -0.04 -17.00
CA LEU A 69 -2.31 1.28 -17.64
C LEU A 69 -1.02 2.04 -17.36
N ILE A 70 -0.27 1.63 -16.33
CA ILE A 70 1.05 2.19 -16.04
C ILE A 70 2.05 1.60 -17.03
N GLU A 71 2.86 2.44 -17.66
CA GLU A 71 3.92 1.95 -18.55
C GLU A 71 4.84 0.97 -17.80
N ASP A 72 5.12 -0.16 -18.43
CA ASP A 72 5.95 -1.23 -17.85
C ASP A 72 7.34 -0.74 -17.38
N THR A 73 7.88 0.27 -18.06
CA THR A 73 9.16 0.89 -17.70
C THR A 73 9.08 1.62 -16.36
N THR A 74 8.03 2.40 -16.12
CA THR A 74 7.84 3.14 -14.86
C THR A 74 7.56 2.18 -13.71
N ARG A 75 6.76 1.14 -13.94
CA ARG A 75 6.47 0.10 -12.95
C ARG A 75 7.72 -0.67 -12.53
N ARG A 76 8.53 -1.08 -13.50
CA ARG A 76 9.79 -1.80 -13.25
C ARG A 76 10.81 -0.94 -12.52
N TYR A 77 10.87 0.35 -12.86
CA TYR A 77 11.79 1.27 -12.22
C TYR A 77 11.43 1.55 -10.76
N ASN A 78 10.14 1.69 -10.46
CA ASN A 78 9.68 2.00 -9.11
C ASN A 78 9.41 0.75 -8.24
N GLY A 79 9.39 -0.45 -8.84
CA GLY A 79 9.04 -1.68 -8.11
C GLY A 79 7.59 -1.72 -7.59
N GLU A 80 6.73 -0.86 -8.10
CA GLU A 80 5.36 -0.69 -7.61
C GLU A 80 4.40 -1.69 -8.28
N PHE A 81 4.41 -2.92 -7.80
CA PHE A 81 3.48 -3.95 -8.28
C PHE A 81 2.36 -4.17 -7.28
N TYR A 82 1.13 -4.02 -7.76
CA TYR A 82 -0.05 -4.43 -7.00
C TYR A 82 -0.11 -5.96 -6.92
N THR A 83 -0.15 -6.48 -5.70
CA THR A 83 -0.37 -7.91 -5.47
C THR A 83 -1.87 -8.19 -5.44
N PRO A 84 -2.42 -8.94 -6.42
CA PRO A 84 -3.85 -9.27 -6.44
C PRO A 84 -4.28 -10.00 -5.17
N THR A 85 -5.47 -9.69 -4.66
CA THR A 85 -6.01 -10.27 -3.42
C THR A 85 -6.06 -11.80 -3.44
N LEU A 86 -6.23 -12.41 -4.63
CA LEU A 86 -6.15 -13.86 -4.75
C LEU A 86 -4.81 -14.43 -4.25
N TRP A 87 -3.70 -13.82 -4.68
CA TRP A 87 -2.36 -14.24 -4.27
C TRP A 87 -2.09 -13.92 -2.80
N VAL A 88 -2.58 -12.76 -2.32
CA VAL A 88 -2.50 -12.40 -0.90
C VAL A 88 -3.20 -13.45 -0.05
N ASN A 89 -4.44 -13.82 -0.41
CA ASN A 89 -5.21 -14.83 0.31
C ASN A 89 -4.51 -16.21 0.32
N GLU A 90 -3.94 -16.62 -0.81
CA GLU A 90 -3.19 -17.90 -0.87
C GLU A 90 -1.92 -17.83 -0.02
N ALA A 91 -1.16 -16.72 -0.06
CA ALA A 91 0.01 -16.54 0.80
C ALA A 91 -0.35 -16.63 2.29
N HIS A 92 -1.43 -15.98 2.73
CA HIS A 92 -1.92 -16.09 4.10
C HIS A 92 -2.30 -17.53 4.48
N LYS A 93 -2.89 -18.30 3.56
CA LYS A 93 -3.21 -19.71 3.81
C LYS A 93 -1.95 -20.58 3.93
N GLU A 94 -0.97 -20.38 3.04
CA GLU A 94 0.29 -21.12 3.09
C GLU A 94 1.08 -20.82 4.37
N ILE A 95 1.17 -19.56 4.78
CA ILE A 95 1.77 -19.19 6.07
C ILE A 95 1.03 -19.87 7.23
N SER A 96 -0.30 -19.88 7.19
CA SER A 96 -1.11 -20.55 8.23
C SER A 96 -0.87 -22.05 8.31
N LYS A 97 -0.57 -22.71 7.20
CA LYS A 97 -0.21 -24.16 7.21
C LYS A 97 1.12 -24.44 7.86
N VAL A 98 2.08 -23.53 7.72
CA VAL A 98 3.45 -23.71 8.24
C VAL A 98 3.57 -23.28 9.68
N ILE A 99 3.04 -22.11 10.03
CA ILE A 99 3.24 -21.48 11.35
C ILE A 99 2.04 -21.75 12.28
N GLY A 100 0.86 -21.99 11.72
CA GLY A 100 -0.39 -22.16 12.45
C GLY A 100 -1.39 -21.03 12.18
N SER A 101 -2.67 -21.32 12.39
CA SER A 101 -3.77 -20.39 12.05
C SER A 101 -3.74 -19.05 12.80
N GLN A 102 -3.12 -19.02 13.98
CA GLN A 102 -3.03 -17.84 14.86
C GLN A 102 -1.78 -17.00 14.64
N TRP A 103 -1.05 -17.21 13.55
CA TRP A 103 0.21 -16.52 13.30
C TRP A 103 0.08 -14.98 13.28
N LYS A 104 -1.06 -14.46 12.82
CA LYS A 104 -1.32 -13.01 12.80
C LYS A 104 -1.44 -12.39 14.19
N GLU A 105 -1.84 -13.19 15.18
CA GLU A 105 -1.97 -12.78 16.57
C GLU A 105 -0.70 -13.03 17.38
N THR A 106 0.00 -14.11 17.08
CA THR A 106 1.12 -14.59 17.90
C THR A 106 2.50 -14.15 17.43
N CYS A 107 2.65 -13.94 16.12
CA CYS A 107 3.91 -13.52 15.52
C CYS A 107 4.05 -12.01 15.40
N ILE A 108 5.27 -11.56 15.17
CA ILE A 108 5.57 -10.24 14.62
C ILE A 108 5.57 -10.40 13.10
N VAL A 109 4.77 -9.63 12.41
CA VAL A 109 4.74 -9.65 10.94
C VAL A 109 5.40 -8.38 10.44
N TRP A 110 6.41 -8.51 9.60
CA TRP A 110 7.10 -7.38 8.99
C TRP A 110 6.95 -7.40 7.48
N ASP A 111 6.21 -6.43 6.96
CA ASP A 111 6.11 -6.13 5.53
C ASP A 111 7.21 -5.11 5.20
N CYS A 112 8.33 -5.60 4.69
CA CYS A 112 9.53 -4.79 4.45
C CYS A 112 9.44 -3.94 3.17
N ALA A 113 8.54 -4.28 2.26
CA ALA A 113 8.29 -3.57 1.01
C ALA A 113 6.82 -3.15 0.94
N TRP A 114 6.36 -2.54 2.03
CA TRP A 114 4.95 -2.29 2.29
C TRP A 114 4.22 -1.51 1.20
N GLY A 115 4.86 -0.47 0.63
CA GLY A 115 4.26 0.36 -0.41
C GLY A 115 2.84 0.83 -0.03
N LYS A 116 1.83 0.32 -0.73
CA LYS A 116 0.41 0.64 -0.47
C LYS A 116 -0.30 -0.35 0.46
N GLY A 117 0.43 -1.26 1.11
CA GLY A 117 -0.08 -2.19 2.10
C GLY A 117 -0.93 -3.34 1.55
N ASN A 118 -0.77 -3.70 0.28
CA ASN A 118 -1.63 -4.71 -0.36
C ASN A 118 -1.62 -6.08 0.33
N LEU A 119 -0.50 -6.45 0.96
CA LEU A 119 -0.36 -7.74 1.65
C LEU A 119 -1.11 -7.79 2.99
N THR A 120 -1.31 -6.64 3.62
CA THR A 120 -1.67 -6.56 5.05
C THR A 120 -2.95 -5.79 5.33
N ARG A 121 -3.35 -4.84 4.46
CA ARG A 121 -4.45 -3.88 4.70
C ARG A 121 -5.82 -4.50 4.98
N ASP A 122 -6.12 -5.67 4.43
CA ASP A 122 -7.44 -6.32 4.54
C ASP A 122 -7.49 -7.37 5.68
N TYR A 123 -6.38 -7.50 6.43
CA TYR A 123 -6.24 -8.42 7.55
C TYR A 123 -5.87 -7.69 8.83
N SER A 124 -6.22 -8.25 9.98
CA SER A 124 -5.81 -7.73 11.28
C SER A 124 -4.62 -8.49 11.84
N PHE A 125 -3.65 -7.75 12.36
CA PHE A 125 -2.45 -8.29 13.01
C PHE A 125 -2.29 -7.68 14.39
N SER A 126 -1.81 -8.47 15.34
CA SER A 126 -1.50 -7.95 16.69
C SER A 126 -0.18 -7.16 16.72
N ASN A 127 0.80 -7.55 15.90
CA ASN A 127 2.10 -6.91 15.85
C ASN A 127 2.54 -6.79 14.37
N LEU A 128 2.17 -5.69 13.73
CA LEU A 128 2.52 -5.42 12.34
C LEU A 128 3.55 -4.30 12.28
N ILE A 129 4.61 -4.57 11.53
CA ILE A 129 5.65 -3.62 11.16
C ILE A 129 5.56 -3.42 9.65
N CYS A 130 5.52 -2.16 9.23
CA CYS A 130 5.48 -1.74 7.83
C CYS A 130 6.68 -0.85 7.55
N SER A 131 7.53 -1.23 6.62
CA SER A 131 8.60 -0.35 6.18
C SER A 131 8.56 -0.15 4.67
N THR A 132 8.96 1.02 4.23
CA THR A 132 8.87 1.45 2.84
C THR A 132 10.02 2.36 2.47
N LEU A 133 10.40 2.35 1.20
CA LEU A 133 11.43 3.23 0.66
C LEU A 133 10.96 4.69 0.61
N LYS A 134 9.66 4.91 0.37
CA LYS A 134 9.07 6.25 0.18
C LYS A 134 8.42 6.76 1.46
N GLU A 135 8.87 7.92 1.93
CA GLU A 135 8.31 8.56 3.12
C GLU A 135 6.81 8.88 2.96
N GLU A 136 6.36 9.21 1.76
CA GLU A 136 4.96 9.53 1.48
C GLU A 136 4.02 8.35 1.76
N ASP A 137 4.50 7.12 1.59
CA ASP A 137 3.69 5.93 1.87
C ASP A 137 3.40 5.76 3.36
N LEU A 138 4.24 6.30 4.25
CA LEU A 138 4.04 6.24 5.70
C LEU A 138 2.76 6.96 6.16
N LEU A 139 2.25 7.88 5.34
CA LEU A 139 1.03 8.63 5.62
C LEU A 139 -0.24 7.80 5.33
N LEU A 140 -0.11 6.66 4.65
CA LEU A 140 -1.25 5.80 4.35
C LEU A 140 -1.74 5.10 5.63
N CYS A 141 -3.06 5.14 5.82
CA CYS A 141 -3.71 4.40 6.89
C CYS A 141 -4.06 2.99 6.42
N GLU A 142 -3.61 1.98 7.13
CA GLU A 142 -4.12 0.63 6.95
C GLU A 142 -5.52 0.48 7.56
N ARG A 143 -6.45 -0.10 6.81
CA ARG A 143 -7.87 -0.23 7.22
C ARG A 143 -8.03 -0.92 8.57
N ASN A 144 -7.31 -2.02 8.78
CA ASN A 144 -7.43 -2.87 9.95
C ASN A 144 -6.25 -2.75 10.93
N ASN A 145 -5.20 -2.02 10.57
CA ASN A 145 -3.94 -1.98 11.30
C ASN A 145 -3.48 -0.54 11.59
N LYS A 146 -4.38 0.28 12.10
CA LYS A 146 -4.11 1.70 12.41
C LYS A 146 -2.93 1.92 13.36
N ASN A 147 -2.63 0.92 14.20
CA ASN A 147 -1.54 0.96 15.18
C ASN A 147 -0.28 0.22 14.70
N SER A 148 -0.18 -0.11 13.41
CA SER A 148 1.04 -0.70 12.86
C SER A 148 2.22 0.26 13.02
N LEU A 149 3.40 -0.30 13.30
CA LEU A 149 4.64 0.48 13.37
C LEU A 149 5.12 0.75 11.95
N LYS A 150 5.31 2.02 11.61
CA LYS A 150 5.69 2.44 10.26
C LYS A 150 6.96 3.25 10.28
N PHE A 151 7.90 2.94 9.37
CA PHE A 151 9.12 3.73 9.22
C PHE A 151 9.71 3.60 7.81
N GLN A 152 10.51 4.60 7.44
CA GLN A 152 11.24 4.55 6.18
C GLN A 152 12.44 3.62 6.33
N TYR A 153 12.62 2.73 5.36
CA TYR A 153 13.70 1.76 5.35
C TYR A 153 13.92 1.23 3.93
N ASP A 154 15.16 1.29 3.47
CA ASP A 154 15.60 0.65 2.25
C ASP A 154 16.10 -0.77 2.58
N PHE A 155 15.22 -1.73 2.44
CA PHE A 155 15.52 -3.13 2.78
C PHE A 155 16.72 -3.73 2.03
N LEU A 156 17.10 -3.15 0.90
CA LEU A 156 18.20 -3.64 0.08
C LEU A 156 19.54 -2.97 0.39
N ASN A 157 19.52 -1.71 0.81
CA ASN A 157 20.72 -0.89 0.92
C ASN A 157 21.01 -0.40 2.34
N ASP A 158 20.00 -0.29 3.20
CA ASP A 158 20.21 0.13 4.59
C ASP A 158 20.82 -1.02 5.41
N ASP A 159 21.86 -0.71 6.14
CA ASP A 159 22.59 -1.68 6.97
C ASP A 159 22.36 -1.38 8.46
N ILE A 160 21.48 -2.17 9.08
CA ILE A 160 21.18 -2.05 10.50
C ILE A 160 22.36 -2.53 11.36
N GLU A 161 23.12 -3.53 10.91
CA GLU A 161 24.23 -4.11 11.68
C GLU A 161 25.40 -3.15 11.81
N ASN A 162 25.63 -2.31 10.79
CA ASN A 162 26.68 -1.29 10.80
C ASN A 162 26.17 0.08 11.26
N GLU A 163 24.97 0.15 11.84
CA GLU A 163 24.38 1.37 12.41
C GLU A 163 24.14 2.50 11.39
N ASP A 164 24.05 2.18 10.10
CA ASP A 164 23.73 3.17 9.07
C ASP A 164 22.30 3.70 9.25
N ILE A 165 21.43 2.89 9.82
CA ILE A 165 20.08 3.25 10.23
C ILE A 165 19.74 2.61 11.58
N SER A 166 19.12 3.41 12.45
CA SER A 166 18.58 2.91 13.72
C SER A 166 17.13 2.50 13.55
N LEU A 167 16.78 1.30 13.98
CA LEU A 167 15.40 0.88 14.07
C LEU A 167 14.64 1.77 15.07
N PRO A 168 13.36 2.08 14.81
CA PRO A 168 12.52 2.72 15.81
C PRO A 168 12.52 1.92 17.12
N LYS A 169 12.61 2.62 18.25
CA LYS A 169 12.68 1.99 19.58
C LYS A 169 11.54 1.00 19.84
N GLU A 170 10.35 1.30 19.33
CA GLU A 170 9.17 0.45 19.44
C GLU A 170 9.38 -0.89 18.69
N VAL A 171 10.07 -0.88 17.55
CA VAL A 171 10.41 -2.07 16.78
C VAL A 171 11.43 -2.91 17.53
N GLU A 172 12.48 -2.30 18.09
CA GLU A 172 13.48 -2.99 18.92
C GLU A 172 12.85 -3.67 20.13
N LEU A 173 11.97 -2.95 20.84
CA LEU A 173 11.24 -3.52 21.98
C LEU A 173 10.36 -4.70 21.56
N LEU A 174 9.75 -4.62 20.39
CA LEU A 174 8.94 -5.71 19.87
C LEU A 174 9.79 -6.95 19.59
N PHE A 175 10.99 -6.80 19.03
CA PHE A 175 11.92 -7.91 18.79
C PHE A 175 12.42 -8.56 20.08
N GLN A 176 12.59 -7.79 21.15
CA GLN A 176 12.98 -8.31 22.46
C GLN A 176 11.92 -9.22 23.11
N THR A 177 10.71 -9.25 22.59
CA THR A 177 9.64 -10.13 23.11
C THR A 177 9.91 -11.62 22.85
N GLY A 178 10.86 -11.96 21.98
CA GLY A 178 11.17 -13.34 21.60
C GLY A 178 10.11 -14.02 20.74
N LYS A 179 9.15 -13.27 20.21
CA LYS A 179 8.15 -13.82 19.28
C LYS A 179 8.79 -14.16 17.93
N THR A 180 8.23 -15.13 17.25
CA THR A 180 8.60 -15.45 15.87
C THR A 180 8.35 -14.25 14.95
N ILE A 181 9.35 -13.90 14.15
CA ILE A 181 9.25 -12.85 13.13
C ILE A 181 8.91 -13.49 11.78
N VAL A 182 7.89 -12.99 11.13
CA VAL A 182 7.48 -13.40 9.79
C VAL A 182 7.74 -12.23 8.84
N PHE A 183 8.74 -12.40 7.98
CA PHE A 183 8.95 -11.47 6.88
C PHE A 183 7.92 -11.78 5.78
N PHE A 184 6.97 -10.88 5.59
CA PHE A 184 5.90 -11.04 4.62
C PHE A 184 6.06 -9.98 3.54
N ILE A 185 6.71 -10.33 2.47
CA ILE A 185 7.12 -9.42 1.41
C ILE A 185 6.76 -9.96 0.03
N ASN A 186 6.45 -9.03 -0.87
CA ASN A 186 6.45 -9.26 -2.30
C ASN A 186 7.44 -8.26 -2.91
N PRO A 187 8.74 -8.65 -3.02
CA PRO A 187 9.76 -7.74 -3.51
C PRO A 187 9.53 -7.43 -4.99
N PRO A 188 9.99 -6.26 -5.46
CA PRO A 188 9.91 -5.84 -6.85
C PRO A 188 10.73 -6.72 -7.78
#